data_93d64a306423e8788c5e16afad29620d
#
_entry.id   93d64a306423e8788c5e16afad29620d
#
_cell.length_a   1.000
_cell.length_b   1.000
_cell.length_c   1.000
_cell.angle_alpha   90.00
_cell.angle_beta   90.00
_cell.angle_gamma   90.00
#
_symmetry.space_group_name_H-M   'P 1'
#
loop_
_entity.id
_entity.type
_entity.pdbx_description
1 polymer ?
#
loop_
_entity_poly.entity_id
_entity_poly.type
_entity_poly.pdbx_seq_one_letter_code
_entity_poly.pdbx_strand_id
1 'polypeptide(L)'
;PTYETHLEIQPLKIDPNNDYARRVKCITENRINAIVDNGHPQVRSTALVLGSRVCAGYIDRYDAEKLITNLIISNSYLQKELQNYIKTALWGIENGMKSPRYFNN
;
A
#
# COMPACT_ATOMS: atom_id res chain seq x y z
N PRO A 1 -19.53 24.43 -10.68
CA PRO A 1 -19.31 23.91 -10.42
C PRO A 1 -18.84 23.17 -10.15
N THR A 2 -18.79 23.40 -10.37
CA THR A 2 -18.42 22.70 -10.11
C THR A 2 -17.85 22.10 -10.07
N TYR A 3 -17.55 22.32 -10.28
CA TYR A 3 -16.95 21.71 -10.12
C TYR A 3 -16.40 21.29 -9.88
N GLU A 4 -16.24 21.22 -9.78
CA GLU A 4 -15.75 20.75 -9.46
C GLU A 4 -15.30 20.17 -9.32
N THR A 5 -15.28 20.52 -9.59
CA THR A 5 -14.82 19.96 -9.37
C THR A 5 -14.18 19.50 -9.35
N HIS A 6 -14.01 19.69 -9.56
CA HIS A 6 -13.35 19.24 -9.38
C HIS A 6 -12.72 18.96 -9.07
N LEU A 7 -12.97 19.22 -9.09
CA LEU A 7 -12.37 19.01 -8.53
C LEU A 7 -11.86 18.39 -8.25
N GLU A 8 -12.35 18.53 -8.38
CA GLU A 8 -11.86 17.99 -8.04
C GLU A 8 -11.17 17.17 -7.85
N ILE A 9 -11.35 17.47 -8.26
CA ILE A 9 -10.54 16.33 -8.03
C ILE A 9 -9.09 16.58 -8.17
N GLN A 10 -8.66 17.28 -7.37
CA GLN A 10 -7.30 17.50 -7.15
C GLN A 10 -6.71 16.27 -6.59
N PRO A 11 -5.68 15.68 -7.18
CA PRO A 11 -4.93 14.68 -6.49
C PRO A 11 -4.44 15.33 -5.24
N LEU A 12 -4.89 14.82 -4.14
CA LEU A 12 -4.47 15.33 -2.87
C LEU A 12 -2.98 15.13 -2.76
N LYS A 13 -2.29 16.20 -2.50
CA LYS A 13 -0.90 16.09 -2.10
C LYS A 13 -0.90 15.55 -0.69
N ILE A 14 -0.58 14.28 -0.58
CA ILE A 14 -0.55 13.63 0.69
C ILE A 14 0.79 13.95 1.33
N ASP A 15 0.76 14.61 2.46
CA ASP A 15 1.97 14.89 3.21
C ASP A 15 2.49 13.57 3.79
N PRO A 16 3.69 13.12 3.36
CA PRO A 16 4.22 11.84 3.83
C PRO A 16 4.56 11.83 5.32
N ASN A 17 4.49 12.98 5.97
CA ASN A 17 4.78 13.08 7.40
C ASN A 17 3.53 13.16 8.25
N ASN A 18 2.31 13.12 7.67
CA ASN A 18 1.12 13.16 8.49
C ASN A 18 0.92 11.81 9.20
N ASP A 19 0.13 11.82 10.26
CA ASP A 19 -0.02 10.65 11.12
C ASP A 19 -0.63 9.45 10.41
N TYR A 20 -1.57 9.69 9.51
CA TYR A 20 -2.21 8.59 8.77
C TYR A 20 -1.23 7.93 7.81
N ALA A 21 -0.42 8.72 7.10
CA ALA A 21 0.59 8.17 6.21
C ALA A 21 1.60 7.33 7.00
N ARG A 22 2.04 7.82 8.17
CA ARG A 22 2.95 7.06 9.02
C ARG A 22 2.33 5.77 9.53
N ARG A 23 1.03 5.81 9.88
CA ARG A 23 0.34 4.59 10.33
C ARG A 23 0.28 3.56 9.22
N VAL A 24 -0.03 3.97 7.99
CA VAL A 24 -0.07 3.07 6.85
C VAL A 24 1.31 2.44 6.62
N LYS A 25 2.37 3.25 6.66
CA LYS A 25 3.73 2.75 6.49
C LYS A 25 4.09 1.76 7.59
N CYS A 26 3.80 2.09 8.84
CA CYS A 26 4.13 1.24 9.98
C CYS A 26 3.42 -0.10 9.91
N ILE A 27 2.12 -0.10 9.58
CA ILE A 27 1.35 -1.33 9.46
C ILE A 27 1.91 -2.19 8.33
N THR A 28 2.22 -1.58 7.18
CA THR A 28 2.77 -2.31 6.04
C THR A 28 4.13 -2.91 6.39
N GLU A 29 5.01 -2.13 7.01
CA GLU A 29 6.32 -2.61 7.44
C GLU A 29 6.21 -3.78 8.39
N ASN A 30 5.34 -3.65 9.40
CA ASN A 30 5.18 -4.71 10.40
C ASN A 30 4.70 -6.01 9.76
N ARG A 31 3.77 -5.93 8.82
CA ARG A 31 3.22 -7.11 8.18
C ARG A 31 4.23 -7.79 7.26
N ILE A 32 4.95 -7.04 6.44
CA ILE A 32 5.92 -7.64 5.53
C ILE A 32 7.13 -8.15 6.32
N ASN A 33 7.60 -7.40 7.32
CA ASN A 33 8.77 -7.82 8.10
C ASN A 33 8.47 -9.01 9.01
N ALA A 34 7.21 -9.30 9.27
CA ALA A 34 6.83 -10.49 10.06
C ALA A 34 6.87 -11.78 9.24
N ILE A 35 7.02 -11.71 7.93
CA ILE A 35 7.02 -12.90 7.07
C ILE A 35 8.36 -13.63 7.24
N VAL A 36 8.28 -14.91 7.65
CA VAL A 36 9.46 -15.74 7.90
C VAL A 36 9.40 -17.07 7.14
N ASP A 37 8.43 -17.23 6.24
CA ASP A 37 8.25 -18.45 5.48
C ASP A 37 7.47 -18.11 4.20
N ASN A 38 6.62 -19.02 3.68
CA ASN A 38 5.80 -18.76 2.51
C ASN A 38 4.93 -17.52 2.75
N GLY A 39 5.21 -16.45 2.03
CA GLY A 39 4.58 -15.16 2.25
C GLY A 39 3.49 -14.78 1.27
N HIS A 40 3.08 -15.67 0.35
CA HIS A 40 2.11 -15.29 -0.67
C HIS A 40 0.80 -14.76 -0.10
N PRO A 41 0.16 -15.43 0.88
CA PRO A 41 -1.08 -14.87 1.46
C PRO A 41 -0.85 -13.54 2.16
N GLN A 42 0.27 -13.41 2.88
CA GLN A 42 0.57 -12.19 3.64
C GLN A 42 0.88 -11.02 2.72
N VAL A 43 1.66 -11.24 1.67
CA VAL A 43 1.96 -10.19 0.70
C VAL A 43 0.67 -9.74 0.03
N ARG A 44 -0.17 -10.69 -0.40
CA ARG A 44 -1.42 -10.37 -1.07
C ARG A 44 -2.35 -9.56 -0.16
N SER A 45 -2.58 -10.03 1.05
CA SER A 45 -3.51 -9.32 1.95
C SER A 45 -2.97 -7.95 2.35
N THR A 46 -1.67 -7.84 2.59
CA THR A 46 -1.05 -6.56 2.93
C THR A 46 -1.18 -5.58 1.77
N ALA A 47 -0.94 -6.04 0.54
CA ALA A 47 -1.03 -5.19 -0.63
C ALA A 47 -2.47 -4.73 -0.89
N LEU A 48 -3.45 -5.62 -0.70
CA LEU A 48 -4.85 -5.25 -0.85
C LEU A 48 -5.25 -4.16 0.16
N VAL A 49 -4.86 -4.31 1.41
CA VAL A 49 -5.12 -3.28 2.42
C VAL A 49 -4.42 -1.98 2.05
N LEU A 50 -3.16 -2.07 1.63
CA LEU A 50 -2.40 -0.88 1.23
C LEU A 50 -3.09 -0.15 0.08
N GLY A 51 -3.55 -0.88 -0.93
CA GLY A 51 -4.30 -0.29 -2.03
C GLY A 51 -5.57 0.41 -1.57
N SER A 52 -6.29 -0.18 -0.61
CA SER A 52 -7.49 0.44 -0.07
C SER A 52 -7.17 1.75 0.67
N ARG A 53 -5.97 1.86 1.26
CA ARG A 53 -5.52 3.08 1.92
C ARG A 53 -5.10 4.15 0.90
N VAL A 54 -4.55 3.72 -0.24
CA VAL A 54 -4.28 4.64 -1.36
C VAL A 54 -5.60 5.25 -1.84
N CYS A 55 -6.60 4.41 -2.09
CA CYS A 55 -7.91 4.86 -2.54
C CYS A 55 -8.56 5.80 -1.52
N ALA A 56 -8.34 5.57 -0.24
CA ALA A 56 -8.88 6.40 0.83
C ALA A 56 -8.13 7.73 0.99
N GLY A 57 -7.00 7.91 0.30
CA GLY A 57 -6.27 9.17 0.31
C GLY A 57 -5.20 9.29 1.38
N TYR A 58 -4.83 8.21 2.05
CA TYR A 58 -3.83 8.26 3.12
C TYR A 58 -2.39 8.17 2.63
N ILE A 59 -2.18 7.60 1.46
CA ILE A 59 -0.85 7.44 0.88
C ILE A 59 -0.99 7.49 -0.63
N ASP A 60 0.01 8.06 -1.29
CA ASP A 60 0.07 8.11 -2.74
C ASP A 60 0.39 6.73 -3.31
N ARG A 61 -0.17 6.41 -4.48
CA ARG A 61 0.04 5.08 -5.10
C ARG A 61 1.51 4.80 -5.36
N TYR A 62 2.23 5.77 -5.89
CA TYR A 62 3.65 5.59 -6.18
C TYR A 62 4.43 5.28 -4.91
N ASP A 63 4.16 6.03 -3.83
CA ASP A 63 4.82 5.80 -2.55
C ASP A 63 4.46 4.45 -1.97
N ALA A 64 3.21 4.02 -2.13
CA ALA A 64 2.77 2.70 -1.67
C ALA A 64 3.49 1.58 -2.40
N GLU A 65 3.57 1.68 -3.73
CA GLU A 65 4.27 0.69 -4.55
C GLU A 65 5.73 0.60 -4.17
N LYS A 66 6.38 1.74 -4.00
CA LYS A 66 7.78 1.81 -3.63
C LYS A 66 8.01 1.21 -2.24
N LEU A 67 7.14 1.56 -1.30
CA LEU A 67 7.24 1.07 0.07
C LEU A 67 7.20 -0.46 0.12
N ILE A 68 6.17 -1.06 -0.45
CA ILE A 68 6.00 -2.51 -0.34
C ILE A 68 7.05 -3.26 -1.16
N THR A 69 7.44 -2.73 -2.32
CA THR A 69 8.49 -3.34 -3.13
C THR A 69 9.81 -3.34 -2.39
N ASN A 70 10.18 -2.23 -1.77
CA ASN A 70 11.43 -2.15 -1.01
C ASN A 70 11.42 -3.09 0.19
N LEU A 71 10.28 -3.22 0.87
CA LEU A 71 10.16 -4.14 2.00
C LEU A 71 10.33 -5.60 1.54
N ILE A 72 9.73 -5.97 0.41
CA ILE A 72 9.86 -7.31 -0.15
C ILE A 72 11.32 -7.59 -0.52
N ILE A 73 11.97 -6.64 -1.19
CA ILE A 73 13.38 -6.78 -1.57
C ILE A 73 14.28 -6.96 -0.34
N SER A 74 13.94 -6.31 0.76
CA SER A 74 14.74 -6.38 1.99
C SER A 74 14.45 -7.61 2.85
N ASN A 75 13.41 -8.37 2.55
CA ASN A 75 13.05 -9.55 3.35
C ASN A 75 13.74 -10.78 2.78
N SER A 76 14.66 -11.37 3.56
CA SER A 76 15.47 -12.50 3.10
C SER A 76 14.64 -13.75 2.80
N TYR A 77 13.49 -13.89 3.39
CA TYR A 77 12.62 -15.06 3.17
C TYR A 77 11.87 -15.00 1.84
N LEU A 78 11.85 -13.84 1.17
CA LEU A 78 11.08 -13.64 -0.05
C LEU A 78 11.94 -13.66 -1.32
N GLN A 79 13.24 -13.94 -1.21
CA GLN A 79 14.17 -13.80 -2.33
C GLN A 79 13.99 -14.86 -3.42
N LYS A 80 13.58 -16.08 -3.05
CA LYS A 80 13.47 -17.17 -4.02
C LYS A 80 12.41 -16.91 -5.08
N GLU A 81 11.36 -16.17 -4.74
CA GLU A 81 10.29 -15.86 -5.68
C GLU A 81 10.05 -14.36 -5.73
N LEU A 82 11.14 -13.60 -5.68
CA LEU A 82 11.09 -12.15 -5.56
C LEU A 82 10.15 -11.50 -6.58
N GLN A 83 10.29 -11.86 -7.85
CA GLN A 83 9.47 -11.26 -8.90
C GLN A 83 7.99 -11.60 -8.74
N ASN A 84 7.70 -12.82 -8.29
CA ASN A 84 6.30 -13.22 -8.06
C ASN A 84 5.70 -12.43 -6.90
N TYR A 85 6.46 -12.20 -5.83
CA TYR A 85 5.98 -11.41 -4.70
C TYR A 85 5.74 -9.96 -5.12
N ILE A 86 6.64 -9.39 -5.92
CA ILE A 86 6.46 -8.02 -6.41
C ILE A 86 5.21 -7.93 -7.30
N LYS A 87 5.00 -8.89 -8.20
CA LYS A 87 3.80 -8.92 -9.03
C LYS A 87 2.53 -9.00 -8.17
N THR A 88 2.55 -9.85 -7.16
CA THR A 88 1.42 -9.99 -6.24
C THR A 88 1.14 -8.68 -5.52
N ALA A 89 2.20 -7.99 -5.07
CA ALA A 89 2.06 -6.72 -4.38
C ALA A 89 1.44 -5.65 -5.28
N LEU A 90 1.93 -5.52 -6.50
CA LEU A 90 1.39 -4.52 -7.43
C LEU A 90 -0.05 -4.83 -7.81
N TRP A 91 -0.36 -6.10 -8.06
CA TRP A 91 -1.73 -6.54 -8.29
C TRP A 91 -2.62 -6.21 -7.10
N GLY A 92 -2.14 -6.46 -5.89
CA GLY A 92 -2.91 -6.21 -4.68
C GLY A 92 -3.22 -4.74 -4.47
N ILE A 93 -2.24 -3.87 -4.70
CA ILE A 93 -2.48 -2.44 -4.60
C ILE A 93 -3.55 -2.00 -5.59
N GLU A 94 -3.43 -2.41 -6.84
CA GLU A 94 -4.40 -2.03 -7.86
C GLU A 94 -5.80 -2.51 -7.51
N ASN A 95 -5.93 -3.74 -7.06
CA ASN A 95 -7.23 -4.30 -6.70
C ASN A 95 -7.78 -3.72 -5.39
N GLY A 96 -6.91 -3.44 -4.43
CA GLY A 96 -7.31 -2.78 -3.19
C GLY A 96 -7.84 -1.37 -3.42
N MET A 97 -7.34 -0.69 -4.44
CA MET A 97 -7.80 0.66 -4.77
C MET A 97 -9.24 0.73 -5.24
N LYS A 98 -9.86 -0.40 -5.50
CA LYS A 98 -11.27 -0.44 -5.92
C LYS A 98 -12.23 -0.17 -4.76
N SER A 99 -11.75 -0.24 -3.53
CA SER A 99 -12.62 -0.09 -2.36
C SER A 99 -11.85 0.60 -1.23
N PRO A 100 -12.18 1.85 -0.92
CA PRO A 100 -11.43 2.57 0.11
C PRO A 100 -11.68 1.99 1.50
N ARG A 101 -10.67 2.09 2.34
CA ARG A 101 -10.76 1.63 3.72
C ARG A 101 -10.23 2.73 4.62
N TYR A 102 -11.11 3.29 5.45
CA TYR A 102 -10.80 4.43 6.28
C TYR A 102 -10.47 3.99 7.71
N PHE A 103 -9.58 4.74 8.35
CA PHE A 103 -9.33 4.54 9.77
C PHE A 103 -10.50 5.11 10.57
N ASN A 104 -10.83 4.43 11.65
CA ASN A 104 -11.80 4.95 12.61
C ASN A 104 -11.11 5.98 13.50
N ASN A 105 -11.81 7.05 13.79
CA ASN A 105 -11.32 8.07 14.70
C ASN A 105 -11.79 7.80 16.12
#